data_fc2b55cc9f9cd60336cc230946c7b8b3
#
_entry.id   fc2b55cc9f9cd60336cc230946c7b8b3
#
_cell.length_a   1.000
_cell.length_b   1.000
_cell.length_c   1.000
_cell.angle_alpha   90.00
_cell.angle_beta   90.00
_cell.angle_gamma   90.00
#
_symmetry.space_group_name_H-M   'P 1'
#
loop_
_entity.id
_entity.type
_entity.pdbx_description
1 polymer ?
#
loop_
_entity_poly.entity_id
_entity_poly.type
_entity_poly.pdbx_seq_one_letter_code
_entity_poly.pdbx_strand_id
1 'polypeptide(L)'
;MGKLPGGPLEVRLAATFFLLLLGLANFFGAWEVRNFSSFTPKGVAATVAPEEHHPMAMRCSMCSGSAEIPVDLDTLDRPKHTIGRDLLVQDTHVHIPVYSLTAGALSLLVFGLALSSAARSWLVTLAFAAPVLDFLGLWGAHLAPQLGIYFGAVTVAGGSAMGLAYVIVLWFTLWQCWLRRSRKELPHA
;
A
#
# COMPACT_ATOMS: atom_id res chain seq x y z
N MET A 1 -4.30 13.73 27.52
CA MET A 1 -3.75 14.05 26.19
C MET A 1 -4.42 15.29 25.66
N GLY A 2 -3.65 16.35 25.32
CA GLY A 2 -4.18 17.58 24.74
C GLY A 2 -4.79 17.31 23.37
N LYS A 3 -5.88 18.02 23.05
CA LYS A 3 -6.51 17.90 21.73
C LYS A 3 -5.59 18.53 20.67
N LEU A 4 -5.25 17.84 19.61
CA LEU A 4 -4.47 18.34 18.47
C LEU A 4 -4.91 19.73 17.97
N PRO A 5 -6.23 20.03 17.85
CA PRO A 5 -6.70 21.33 17.38
C PRO A 5 -6.37 22.53 18.28
N GLY A 6 -6.12 22.29 19.56
CA GLY A 6 -5.70 23.31 20.53
C GLY A 6 -4.24 23.19 20.95
N GLY A 7 -3.48 22.31 20.31
CA GLY A 7 -2.09 22.07 20.60
C GLY A 7 -1.15 23.16 20.11
N PRO A 8 0.12 23.14 20.56
CA PRO A 8 1.17 24.04 20.10
C PRO A 8 1.33 23.98 18.57
N LEU A 9 1.82 25.06 17.99
CA LEU A 9 2.00 25.17 16.52
C LEU A 9 2.93 24.06 16.01
N GLU A 10 3.97 23.73 16.74
CA GLU A 10 4.98 22.73 16.38
C GLU A 10 4.36 21.33 16.24
N VAL A 11 3.45 20.96 17.13
CA VAL A 11 2.73 19.66 17.06
C VAL A 11 1.82 19.60 15.85
N ARG A 12 1.15 20.69 15.53
CA ARG A 12 0.27 20.78 14.35
C ARG A 12 1.07 20.71 13.06
N LEU A 13 2.21 21.41 12.99
CA LEU A 13 3.13 21.36 11.85
C LEU A 13 3.72 19.95 11.69
N ALA A 14 4.20 19.34 12.77
CA ALA A 14 4.75 17.98 12.74
C ALA A 14 3.70 16.98 12.23
N ALA A 15 2.47 17.03 12.73
CA ALA A 15 1.37 16.17 12.25
C ALA A 15 1.07 16.40 10.76
N THR A 16 1.06 17.65 10.32
CA THR A 16 0.79 18.00 8.92
C THR A 16 1.90 17.51 8.00
N PHE A 17 3.16 17.79 8.33
CA PHE A 17 4.30 17.33 7.51
C PHE A 17 4.40 15.81 7.48
N PHE A 18 4.21 15.13 8.60
CA PHE A 18 4.15 13.68 8.65
C PHE A 18 3.11 13.12 7.67
N LEU A 19 1.89 13.65 7.72
CA LEU A 19 0.82 13.21 6.83
C LEU A 19 1.09 13.55 5.37
N LEU A 20 1.68 14.70 5.05
CA LEU A 20 2.03 15.04 3.68
C LEU A 20 3.10 14.10 3.11
N LEU A 21 4.15 13.80 3.89
CA LEU A 21 5.19 12.85 3.48
C LEU A 21 4.63 11.43 3.33
N LEU A 22 3.77 11.01 4.24
CA LEU A 22 3.08 9.73 4.14
C LEU A 22 2.18 9.67 2.90
N GLY A 23 1.52 10.79 2.56
CA GLY A 23 0.71 10.91 1.34
C GLY A 23 1.54 10.77 0.07
N LEU A 24 2.71 11.37 0.06
CA LEU A 24 3.65 11.25 -1.05
C LEU A 24 4.11 9.79 -1.21
N ALA A 25 4.45 9.12 -0.11
CA ALA A 25 4.81 7.70 -0.12
C ALA A 25 3.66 6.82 -0.64
N ASN A 26 2.43 7.05 -0.16
CA ASN A 26 1.26 6.32 -0.65
C ASN A 26 0.98 6.58 -2.14
N PHE A 27 1.21 7.81 -2.61
CA PHE A 27 1.06 8.13 -4.04
C PHE A 27 2.04 7.32 -4.90
N PHE A 28 3.32 7.28 -4.53
CA PHE A 28 4.31 6.49 -5.27
C PHE A 28 4.05 4.99 -5.16
N GLY A 29 3.65 4.48 -3.99
CA GLY A 29 3.24 3.09 -3.84
C GLY A 29 2.04 2.73 -4.73
N ALA A 30 1.02 3.58 -4.78
CA ALA A 30 -0.10 3.39 -5.68
C ALA A 30 0.31 3.45 -7.17
N TRP A 31 1.22 4.33 -7.52
CA TRP A 31 1.78 4.40 -8.87
C TRP A 31 2.51 3.11 -9.25
N GLU A 32 3.30 2.56 -8.34
CA GLU A 32 3.99 1.29 -8.52
C GLU A 32 2.99 0.14 -8.72
N VAL A 33 2.03 -0.03 -7.82
CA VAL A 33 0.97 -1.05 -7.94
C VAL A 33 0.21 -0.94 -9.26
N ARG A 34 -0.08 0.28 -9.72
CA ARG A 34 -0.71 0.50 -11.02
C ARG A 34 0.13 -0.03 -12.18
N ASN A 35 1.44 0.19 -12.13
CA ASN A 35 2.34 -0.24 -13.20
C ASN A 35 2.54 -1.76 -13.23
N PHE A 36 2.59 -2.41 -12.06
CA PHE A 36 2.88 -3.85 -11.96
C PHE A 36 1.64 -4.73 -11.97
N SER A 37 0.57 -4.36 -11.27
CA SER A 37 -0.62 -5.21 -11.10
C SER A 37 -1.91 -4.60 -11.64
N SER A 38 -1.88 -3.37 -12.16
CA SER A 38 -3.05 -2.63 -12.66
C SER A 38 -4.19 -2.51 -11.63
N PHE A 39 -3.92 -2.63 -10.34
CA PHE A 39 -4.90 -2.65 -9.25
C PHE A 39 -5.97 -3.75 -9.38
N THR A 40 -5.71 -4.80 -10.13
CA THR A 40 -6.67 -5.87 -10.32
C THR A 40 -6.30 -7.10 -9.50
N PRO A 41 -7.29 -7.84 -8.95
CA PRO A 41 -7.02 -9.10 -8.26
C PRO A 41 -6.23 -10.10 -9.11
N LYS A 42 -6.52 -10.16 -10.41
CA LYS A 42 -5.80 -11.01 -11.36
C LYS A 42 -4.35 -10.53 -11.56
N GLY A 43 -4.13 -9.22 -11.66
CA GLY A 43 -2.80 -8.64 -11.78
C GLY A 43 -1.94 -8.92 -10.55
N VAL A 44 -2.49 -8.70 -9.34
CA VAL A 44 -1.80 -9.04 -8.08
C VAL A 44 -1.47 -10.52 -8.01
N ALA A 45 -2.42 -11.40 -8.30
CA ALA A 45 -2.19 -12.85 -8.31
C ALA A 45 -1.08 -13.25 -9.29
N ALA A 46 -1.06 -12.65 -10.47
CA ALA A 46 -0.03 -12.92 -11.49
C ALA A 46 1.37 -12.41 -11.07
N THR A 47 1.44 -11.33 -10.28
CA THR A 47 2.70 -10.76 -9.81
C THR A 47 3.40 -11.66 -8.78
N VAL A 48 2.63 -12.35 -7.94
CA VAL A 48 3.17 -13.19 -6.85
C VAL A 48 3.03 -14.70 -7.13
N ALA A 49 2.55 -15.09 -8.31
CA ALA A 49 2.47 -16.50 -8.68
C ALA A 49 3.88 -17.14 -8.63
N PRO A 50 3.99 -18.39 -8.12
CA PRO A 50 5.25 -19.11 -8.19
C PRO A 50 5.74 -19.15 -9.64
N GLU A 51 7.04 -18.91 -9.86
CA GLU A 51 7.62 -19.13 -11.17
C GLU A 51 7.43 -20.59 -11.53
N GLU A 52 6.61 -20.87 -12.55
CA GLU A 52 6.68 -22.15 -13.19
C GLU A 52 8.09 -22.26 -13.77
N HIS A 53 8.92 -23.11 -13.18
CA HIS A 53 10.18 -23.51 -13.77
C HIS A 53 9.83 -24.19 -15.09
N HIS A 54 9.63 -23.40 -16.14
CA HIS A 54 9.83 -23.94 -17.47
C HIS A 54 11.29 -24.36 -17.49
N PRO A 55 11.59 -25.69 -17.54
CA PRO A 55 12.96 -26.09 -17.79
C PRO A 55 13.32 -25.32 -19.07
N MET A 56 14.22 -24.34 -18.93
CA MET A 56 14.86 -23.77 -20.11
C MET A 56 15.43 -24.97 -20.83
N ALA A 57 14.71 -25.46 -21.83
CA ALA A 57 15.29 -26.28 -22.84
C ALA A 57 16.34 -25.37 -23.48
N MET A 58 17.52 -25.30 -22.86
CA MET A 58 18.75 -24.94 -23.54
C MET A 58 18.94 -25.96 -24.62
N ARG A 59 18.13 -25.88 -25.66
CA ARG A 59 18.55 -26.37 -26.96
C ARG A 59 19.75 -25.50 -27.30
N CYS A 60 20.92 -25.99 -26.92
CA CYS A 60 22.16 -25.56 -27.54
C CYS A 60 21.99 -25.75 -29.04
N SER A 61 21.49 -24.73 -29.70
CA SER A 61 21.38 -24.64 -31.15
C SER A 61 22.77 -24.44 -31.82
N MET A 62 23.85 -24.82 -31.13
CA MET A 62 25.19 -24.75 -31.69
C MET A 62 25.51 -25.85 -32.71
N CYS A 63 24.58 -26.77 -32.99
CA CYS A 63 24.83 -27.89 -33.89
C CYS A 63 23.93 -27.93 -35.13
N SER A 64 23.15 -26.90 -35.42
CA SER A 64 22.33 -26.90 -36.64
C SER A 64 22.32 -25.52 -37.26
N GLY A 65 22.72 -25.46 -38.50
CA GLY A 65 22.94 -24.32 -39.33
C GLY A 65 21.96 -23.14 -39.18
N SER A 66 22.50 -21.99 -39.46
CA SER A 66 21.88 -20.66 -39.55
C SER A 66 20.45 -20.63 -40.10
N ALA A 67 19.47 -20.88 -39.22
CA ALA A 67 18.13 -20.37 -39.42
C ALA A 67 18.06 -19.07 -38.62
N GLU A 68 18.01 -17.93 -39.27
CA GLU A 68 17.57 -16.67 -38.67
C GLU A 68 16.17 -16.95 -38.09
N ILE A 69 16.09 -17.13 -36.79
CA ILE A 69 14.81 -17.15 -36.10
C ILE A 69 14.36 -15.68 -36.13
N PRO A 70 13.29 -15.33 -36.84
CA PRO A 70 12.77 -13.99 -36.77
C PRO A 70 12.33 -13.78 -35.31
N VAL A 71 13.12 -13.01 -34.56
CA VAL A 71 12.74 -12.56 -33.22
C VAL A 71 11.66 -11.53 -33.43
N ASP A 72 10.40 -11.95 -33.28
CA ASP A 72 9.29 -11.03 -33.23
C ASP A 72 9.41 -10.22 -31.94
N LEU A 73 9.92 -8.99 -32.08
CA LEU A 73 10.12 -8.04 -30.99
C LEU A 73 8.81 -7.67 -30.28
N ASP A 74 7.67 -7.86 -30.94
CA ASP A 74 6.34 -7.61 -30.34
C ASP A 74 5.91 -8.75 -29.39
N THR A 75 6.51 -9.95 -29.54
CA THR A 75 6.31 -11.06 -28.60
C THR A 75 7.27 -11.07 -27.42
N LEU A 76 8.20 -10.14 -27.34
CA LEU A 76 8.90 -9.80 -26.11
C LEU A 76 7.88 -9.13 -25.17
N ASP A 77 6.90 -9.91 -24.74
CA ASP A 77 6.09 -9.58 -23.58
C ASP A 77 7.06 -9.09 -22.50
N ARG A 78 6.86 -7.83 -22.06
CA ARG A 78 7.64 -7.29 -20.95
C ARG A 78 7.69 -8.38 -19.89
N PRO A 79 8.87 -8.78 -19.40
CA PRO A 79 8.94 -9.82 -18.41
C PRO A 79 7.96 -9.45 -17.30
N LYS A 80 6.93 -10.25 -17.09
CA LYS A 80 6.04 -10.10 -15.95
C LYS A 80 6.96 -10.15 -14.76
N HIS A 81 7.12 -9.03 -14.06
CA HIS A 81 7.91 -9.00 -12.83
C HIS A 81 7.18 -9.89 -11.82
N THR A 82 7.50 -11.16 -11.83
CA THR A 82 7.03 -12.10 -10.82
C THR A 82 7.91 -11.93 -9.59
N ILE A 83 7.27 -11.71 -8.46
CA ILE A 83 7.94 -11.62 -7.16
C ILE A 83 8.14 -13.07 -6.69
N GLY A 84 9.37 -13.56 -6.79
CA GLY A 84 9.75 -14.87 -6.26
C GLY A 84 9.62 -14.89 -4.72
N ARG A 85 9.59 -16.11 -4.16
CA ARG A 85 9.40 -16.32 -2.71
C ARG A 85 10.40 -15.54 -1.85
N ASP A 86 11.68 -15.52 -2.24
CA ASP A 86 12.73 -14.85 -1.46
C ASP A 86 12.52 -13.35 -1.43
N LEU A 87 12.11 -12.76 -2.55
CA LEU A 87 11.78 -11.34 -2.62
C LEU A 87 10.50 -11.03 -1.81
N LEU A 88 9.50 -11.92 -1.83
CA LEU A 88 8.29 -11.77 -1.02
C LEU A 88 8.59 -11.82 0.49
N VAL A 89 9.52 -12.70 0.91
CA VAL A 89 10.01 -12.75 2.31
C VAL A 89 10.71 -11.44 2.67
N GLN A 90 11.61 -10.96 1.81
CA GLN A 90 12.34 -9.72 2.02
C GLN A 90 11.38 -8.52 2.10
N ASP A 91 10.44 -8.43 1.18
CA ASP A 91 9.42 -7.39 1.14
C ASP A 91 8.58 -7.38 2.43
N THR A 92 8.10 -8.55 2.84
CA THR A 92 7.35 -8.72 4.09
C THR A 92 8.18 -8.30 5.30
N HIS A 93 9.45 -8.69 5.37
CA HIS A 93 10.36 -8.35 6.48
C HIS A 93 10.56 -6.83 6.61
N VAL A 94 10.65 -6.12 5.51
CA VAL A 94 10.83 -4.66 5.50
C VAL A 94 9.50 -3.94 5.79
N HIS A 95 8.40 -4.39 5.20
CA HIS A 95 7.13 -3.66 5.27
C HIS A 95 6.39 -3.86 6.59
N ILE A 96 6.49 -5.01 7.26
CA ILE A 96 5.81 -5.22 8.56
C ILE A 96 6.20 -4.17 9.61
N PRO A 97 7.49 -3.91 9.88
CA PRO A 97 7.89 -2.85 10.82
C PRO A 97 7.42 -1.46 10.37
N VAL A 98 7.56 -1.14 9.09
CA VAL A 98 7.16 0.17 8.54
C VAL A 98 5.67 0.39 8.69
N TYR A 99 4.85 -0.59 8.35
CA TYR A 99 3.40 -0.49 8.49
C TYR A 99 2.96 -0.43 9.97
N SER A 100 3.63 -1.17 10.84
CA SER A 100 3.36 -1.12 12.28
C SER A 100 3.65 0.26 12.86
N LEU A 101 4.79 0.86 12.51
CA LEU A 101 5.15 2.22 12.92
C LEU A 101 4.18 3.26 12.35
N THR A 102 3.82 3.13 11.09
CA THR A 102 2.87 4.03 10.42
C THR A 102 1.49 3.94 11.06
N ALA A 103 0.97 2.73 11.28
CA ALA A 103 -0.31 2.52 11.96
C ALA A 103 -0.30 3.06 13.40
N GLY A 104 0.82 2.88 14.12
CA GLY A 104 1.01 3.46 15.45
C GLY A 104 0.98 4.98 15.42
N ALA A 105 1.73 5.61 14.51
CA ALA A 105 1.75 7.07 14.37
C ALA A 105 0.38 7.63 13.96
N LEU A 106 -0.31 7.01 13.01
CA LEU A 106 -1.69 7.39 12.64
C LEU A 106 -2.65 7.26 13.83
N SER A 107 -2.51 6.20 14.63
CA SER A 107 -3.34 6.00 15.84
C SER A 107 -3.12 7.11 16.86
N LEU A 108 -1.88 7.55 17.08
CA LEU A 108 -1.58 8.69 17.96
C LEU A 108 -2.25 9.98 17.46
N LEU A 109 -2.24 10.22 16.15
CA LEU A 109 -2.97 11.36 15.56
C LEU A 109 -4.48 11.23 15.77
N VAL A 110 -5.06 10.05 15.53
CA VAL A 110 -6.48 9.76 15.73
C VAL A 110 -6.91 10.02 17.18
N PHE A 111 -6.07 9.67 18.18
CA PHE A 111 -6.36 9.99 19.58
C PHE A 111 -6.36 11.49 19.88
N GLY A 112 -5.58 12.27 19.15
CA GLY A 112 -5.54 13.73 19.25
C GLY A 112 -6.72 14.44 18.57
N LEU A 113 -7.46 13.76 17.67
CA LEU A 113 -8.58 14.34 16.93
C LEU A 113 -9.87 14.34 17.78
N ALA A 114 -10.72 15.36 17.53
CA ALA A 114 -12.04 15.47 18.15
C ALA A 114 -13.05 14.57 17.40
N LEU A 115 -12.90 13.26 17.56
CA LEU A 115 -13.76 12.22 16.99
C LEU A 115 -14.52 11.47 18.09
N SER A 116 -15.64 10.82 17.75
CA SER A 116 -16.32 9.90 18.64
C SER A 116 -15.44 8.70 18.98
N SER A 117 -15.69 8.06 20.13
CA SER A 117 -14.94 6.85 20.52
C SER A 117 -15.04 5.75 19.48
N ALA A 118 -16.23 5.52 18.93
CA ALA A 118 -16.45 4.53 17.88
C ALA A 118 -15.65 4.83 16.62
N ALA A 119 -15.63 6.08 16.16
CA ALA A 119 -14.85 6.49 14.98
C ALA A 119 -13.35 6.31 15.20
N ARG A 120 -12.85 6.65 16.40
CA ARG A 120 -11.44 6.42 16.74
C ARG A 120 -11.07 4.94 16.74
N SER A 121 -11.89 4.11 17.41
CA SER A 121 -11.66 2.66 17.43
C SER A 121 -11.67 2.08 16.02
N TRP A 122 -12.61 2.52 15.18
CA TRP A 122 -12.71 2.08 13.80
C TRP A 122 -11.44 2.44 12.98
N LEU A 123 -11.01 3.69 13.05
CA LEU A 123 -9.82 4.15 12.31
C LEU A 123 -8.54 3.44 12.78
N VAL A 124 -8.38 3.25 14.09
CA VAL A 124 -7.25 2.50 14.65
C VAL A 124 -7.28 1.04 14.18
N THR A 125 -8.43 0.37 14.30
CA THR A 125 -8.57 -1.01 13.82
C THR A 125 -8.26 -1.12 12.34
N LEU A 126 -8.77 -0.20 11.52
CA LEU A 126 -8.54 -0.18 10.08
C LEU A 126 -7.06 0.02 9.75
N ALA A 127 -6.35 0.92 10.46
CA ALA A 127 -4.94 1.19 10.25
C ALA A 127 -4.05 -0.05 10.48
N PHE A 128 -4.42 -0.93 11.43
CA PHE A 128 -3.68 -2.16 11.70
C PHE A 128 -4.19 -3.36 10.90
N ALA A 129 -5.50 -3.49 10.69
CA ALA A 129 -6.07 -4.64 9.98
C ALA A 129 -5.79 -4.60 8.48
N ALA A 130 -5.76 -3.42 7.88
CA ALA A 130 -5.56 -3.27 6.44
C ALA A 130 -4.21 -3.84 5.94
N PRO A 131 -3.05 -3.53 6.57
CA PRO A 131 -1.78 -4.16 6.21
C PRO A 131 -1.75 -5.67 6.43
N VAL A 132 -2.42 -6.16 7.48
CA VAL A 132 -2.52 -7.62 7.72
C VAL A 132 -3.28 -8.29 6.58
N LEU A 133 -4.38 -7.72 6.13
CA LEU A 133 -5.14 -8.24 4.99
C LEU A 133 -4.31 -8.21 3.70
N ASP A 134 -3.53 -7.16 3.48
CA ASP A 134 -2.64 -7.04 2.33
C ASP A 134 -1.63 -8.19 2.30
N PHE A 135 -0.90 -8.42 3.38
CA PHE A 135 0.04 -9.54 3.48
C PHE A 135 -0.62 -10.91 3.37
N LEU A 136 -1.76 -11.11 4.04
CA LEU A 136 -2.51 -12.36 3.91
C LEU A 136 -2.92 -12.63 2.47
N GLY A 137 -3.30 -11.58 1.75
CA GLY A 137 -3.62 -11.67 0.33
C GLY A 137 -2.41 -12.03 -0.52
N LEU A 138 -1.27 -11.35 -0.37
CA LEU A 138 -0.05 -11.62 -1.13
C LEU A 138 0.47 -13.04 -0.88
N TRP A 139 0.62 -13.42 0.38
CA TRP A 139 1.08 -14.77 0.75
C TRP A 139 0.08 -15.85 0.37
N GLY A 140 -1.22 -15.60 0.52
CA GLY A 140 -2.26 -16.52 0.09
C GLY A 140 -2.24 -16.77 -1.41
N ALA A 141 -2.05 -15.72 -2.22
CA ALA A 141 -1.93 -15.84 -3.67
C ALA A 141 -0.68 -16.62 -4.09
N HIS A 142 0.44 -16.46 -3.35
CA HIS A 142 1.68 -17.21 -3.61
C HIS A 142 1.57 -18.68 -3.22
N LEU A 143 1.00 -18.97 -2.03
CA LEU A 143 0.93 -20.34 -1.49
C LEU A 143 -0.20 -21.18 -2.09
N ALA A 144 -1.26 -20.56 -2.56
CA ALA A 144 -2.42 -21.21 -3.15
C ALA A 144 -2.81 -20.53 -4.48
N PRO A 145 -1.98 -20.69 -5.54
CA PRO A 145 -2.17 -19.98 -6.81
C PRO A 145 -3.51 -20.28 -7.49
N GLN A 146 -4.10 -21.47 -7.23
CA GLN A 146 -5.45 -21.82 -7.69
C GLN A 146 -6.55 -20.91 -7.12
N LEU A 147 -6.31 -20.27 -5.96
CA LEU A 147 -7.17 -19.29 -5.33
C LEU A 147 -6.64 -17.86 -5.47
N GLY A 148 -5.62 -17.66 -6.31
CA GLY A 148 -4.89 -16.40 -6.43
C GLY A 148 -5.76 -15.17 -6.67
N ILE A 149 -6.84 -15.29 -7.47
CA ILE A 149 -7.77 -14.18 -7.71
C ILE A 149 -8.48 -13.73 -6.42
N TYR A 150 -8.88 -14.67 -5.56
CA TYR A 150 -9.54 -14.34 -4.30
C TYR A 150 -8.57 -13.67 -3.32
N PHE A 151 -7.38 -14.19 -3.21
CA PHE A 151 -6.32 -13.60 -2.40
C PHE A 151 -5.85 -12.25 -2.95
N GLY A 152 -5.75 -12.11 -4.28
CA GLY A 152 -5.51 -10.83 -4.92
C GLY A 152 -6.60 -9.80 -4.61
N ALA A 153 -7.87 -10.21 -4.51
CA ALA A 153 -8.95 -9.33 -4.09
C ALA A 153 -8.79 -8.89 -2.62
N VAL A 154 -8.32 -9.78 -1.75
CA VAL A 154 -8.01 -9.43 -0.33
C VAL A 154 -6.89 -8.40 -0.27
N THR A 155 -5.81 -8.55 -1.04
CA THR A 155 -4.73 -7.57 -1.15
C THR A 155 -5.24 -6.21 -1.62
N VAL A 156 -6.01 -6.17 -2.71
CA VAL A 156 -6.58 -4.92 -3.23
C VAL A 156 -7.50 -4.25 -2.20
N ALA A 157 -8.32 -5.04 -1.49
CA ALA A 157 -9.18 -4.53 -0.43
C ALA A 157 -8.36 -3.97 0.76
N GLY A 158 -7.30 -4.68 1.19
CA GLY A 158 -6.39 -4.25 2.24
C GLY A 158 -5.70 -2.93 1.89
N GLY A 159 -5.05 -2.85 0.74
CA GLY A 159 -4.38 -1.63 0.27
C GLY A 159 -5.36 -0.45 0.12
N SER A 160 -6.55 -0.69 -0.42
CA SER A 160 -7.60 0.34 -0.55
C SER A 160 -8.10 0.83 0.81
N ALA A 161 -8.28 -0.07 1.78
CA ALA A 161 -8.70 0.27 3.14
C ALA A 161 -7.64 1.10 3.86
N MET A 162 -6.37 0.79 3.68
CA MET A 162 -5.24 1.56 4.23
C MET A 162 -5.22 2.98 3.65
N GLY A 163 -5.34 3.11 2.33
CA GLY A 163 -5.42 4.41 1.65
C GLY A 163 -6.61 5.24 2.14
N LEU A 164 -7.78 4.62 2.32
CA LEU A 164 -8.97 5.28 2.84
C LEU A 164 -8.78 5.78 4.29
N ALA A 165 -8.23 4.94 5.17
CA ALA A 165 -7.93 5.33 6.55
C ALA A 165 -6.99 6.54 6.58
N TYR A 166 -5.94 6.52 5.76
CA TYR A 166 -5.02 7.64 5.63
C TYR A 166 -5.72 8.93 5.18
N VAL A 167 -6.53 8.87 4.11
CA VAL A 167 -7.25 10.05 3.59
C VAL A 167 -8.18 10.65 4.63
N ILE A 168 -8.89 9.80 5.38
CA ILE A 168 -9.78 10.24 6.46
C ILE A 168 -8.98 10.95 7.56
N VAL A 169 -7.86 10.37 8.02
CA VAL A 169 -7.03 10.98 9.07
C VAL A 169 -6.43 12.30 8.59
N LEU A 170 -5.91 12.34 7.36
CA LEU A 170 -5.39 13.57 6.74
C LEU A 170 -6.46 14.67 6.71
N TRP A 171 -7.65 14.35 6.19
CA TRP A 171 -8.75 15.31 6.08
C TRP A 171 -9.14 15.88 7.45
N PHE A 172 -9.40 15.02 8.43
CA PHE A 172 -9.79 15.48 9.76
C PHE A 172 -8.67 16.27 10.46
N THR A 173 -7.40 15.88 10.27
CA THR A 173 -6.26 16.61 10.83
C THR A 173 -6.17 18.02 10.24
N LEU A 174 -6.19 18.14 8.91
CA LEU A 174 -6.13 19.45 8.24
C LEU A 174 -7.33 20.33 8.61
N TRP A 175 -8.54 19.75 8.56
CA TRP A 175 -9.75 20.49 8.90
C TRP A 175 -9.75 20.98 10.35
N GLN A 176 -9.42 20.12 11.31
CA GLN A 176 -9.44 20.50 12.72
C GLN A 176 -8.28 21.42 13.11
N CYS A 177 -7.08 21.20 12.56
CA CYS A 177 -5.91 22.01 12.93
C CYS A 177 -5.89 23.39 12.28
N TRP A 178 -6.43 23.53 11.07
CA TRP A 178 -6.27 24.77 10.29
C TRP A 178 -7.59 25.47 9.96
N LEU A 179 -8.60 24.75 9.48
CA LEU A 179 -9.84 25.38 9.00
C LEU A 179 -10.83 25.72 10.12
N ARG A 180 -10.96 24.84 11.13
CA ARG A 180 -11.93 25.06 12.21
C ARG A 180 -11.55 26.20 13.15
N ARG A 181 -10.28 26.50 13.29
CA ARG A 181 -9.77 27.57 14.18
C ARG A 181 -10.06 28.95 13.63
N SER A 182 -10.04 29.14 12.32
CA SER A 182 -10.31 30.42 11.64
C SER A 182 -11.68 31.03 11.97
N ARG A 183 -12.66 30.17 12.31
CA ARG A 183 -14.03 30.62 12.62
C ARG A 183 -14.23 31.17 14.05
N LYS A 184 -13.35 30.83 14.99
CA LYS A 184 -13.48 31.24 16.39
C LYS A 184 -12.74 32.54 16.71
N GLU A 185 -11.90 33.02 15.84
CA GLU A 185 -11.05 34.20 16.04
C GLU A 185 -11.58 35.44 15.30
N LEU A 186 -12.73 35.36 14.60
CA LEU A 186 -13.41 36.56 14.10
C LEU A 186 -14.10 37.25 15.29
N PRO A 187 -13.57 38.38 15.78
CA PRO A 187 -14.28 39.15 16.78
C PRO A 187 -15.63 39.55 16.18
N HIS A 188 -16.68 39.42 16.99
CA HIS A 188 -17.97 39.98 16.67
C HIS A 188 -17.79 41.53 16.61
N ALA A 189 -17.62 42.03 15.37
CA ALA A 189 -17.68 43.45 15.10
C ALA A 189 -19.14 43.93 15.09
#